data_ddd42d26f8826e607049b2ade84aac54
#
_entry.id   ddd42d26f8826e607049b2ade84aac54
#
_cell.length_a   1.000
_cell.length_b   1.000
_cell.length_c   1.000
_cell.angle_alpha   90.00
_cell.angle_beta   90.00
_cell.angle_gamma   90.00
#
_symmetry.space_group_name_H-M   'P 1'
#
loop_
_entity.id
_entity.type
_entity.pdbx_description
1 polymer ?
#
loop_
_entity_poly.entity_id
_entity_poly.type
_entity_poly.pdbx_seq_one_letter_code
_entity_poly.pdbx_strand_id
1 'polypeptide(L)'
;MVRRQHGNSQEHVTKHIFVTGGVVSSLGKGLTASSLGRLLRSRGIKVLQQKLDPYINVDPGTMNPFQHGEVYVTEDGAETDLDIGHYERFLDVYLSQKANVTTGQIYQEVLRKERAGEYLGQCVQVIPHITNEIKSRMRAQASDDVDVIITEIGGTVGDIESQPFLEAAREVRRDLGAENCMFVHVSLVPYIAAAHELKTKPTQHSVMMLRQLGISPDALVLRSDRPLNKSIKDKISLMCDVDSEGVVNCVDAPSIYDVPKTLFDEGLDAYVVRELGLPFHDVDWDEWEDLLERVHHPKHEVNVAIVGKYIDLPDAYLSVTEAIKAGGFANWAKVNVKWVAADKCATEEGAAAALDQVDGIVIPGGFGIRGIDGKIGALRYAREHKLPALGLCLGLQSMVIEYARDVLGITDANSSEFDPDCANPVIATMEEQKDIVAGKGDMGHTMRLGSYPAELEEGSIVAELYGTTHVTERHRHRYEVNVAYKDRLREGGLVISGQSPDGELTEFVELPREVHPFYVATQAHPEFKSRPTKPHPLFAGLVKAALDHQQAR
;
A
#
# COMPACT_ATOMS: atom_id res chain seq x y z
N MET A 1 36.74 -32.05 39.86
CA MET A 1 36.65 -31.47 38.51
C MET A 1 35.20 -31.50 38.05
N VAL A 2 34.47 -30.44 38.24
CA VAL A 2 33.05 -30.29 37.78
C VAL A 2 33.12 -29.58 36.43
N ARG A 3 32.82 -30.30 35.34
CA ARG A 3 32.63 -29.70 34.02
C ARG A 3 31.33 -28.87 34.06
N ARG A 4 31.46 -27.55 34.10
CA ARG A 4 30.36 -26.67 33.78
C ARG A 4 30.06 -26.83 32.28
N GLN A 5 28.93 -27.45 31.97
CA GLN A 5 28.30 -27.32 30.65
C GLN A 5 27.83 -25.87 30.52
N HIS A 6 28.53 -25.05 29.74
CA HIS A 6 28.01 -23.83 29.23
C HIS A 6 27.04 -24.21 28.09
N GLY A 7 25.79 -24.24 28.40
CA GLY A 7 24.75 -24.12 27.37
C GLY A 7 24.87 -22.74 26.76
N ASN A 8 25.45 -22.66 25.57
CA ASN A 8 25.40 -21.46 24.73
C ASN A 8 23.96 -21.35 24.19
N SER A 9 23.07 -20.73 24.93
CA SER A 9 21.91 -20.10 24.31
C SER A 9 22.49 -18.91 23.53
N GLN A 10 22.69 -19.04 22.23
CA GLN A 10 22.95 -17.88 21.39
C GLN A 10 21.78 -16.95 21.61
N GLU A 11 22.06 -15.76 22.13
CA GLU A 11 21.11 -14.67 22.27
C GLU A 11 20.52 -14.41 20.86
N HIS A 12 19.18 -14.37 20.75
CA HIS A 12 18.52 -14.09 19.47
C HIS A 12 18.92 -12.69 19.01
N VAL A 13 19.42 -12.57 17.79
CA VAL A 13 19.77 -11.29 17.17
C VAL A 13 18.99 -11.13 15.87
N THR A 14 18.08 -10.17 15.85
CA THR A 14 17.36 -9.80 14.62
C THR A 14 18.35 -9.37 13.55
N LYS A 15 18.30 -9.99 12.37
CA LYS A 15 19.13 -9.65 11.21
C LYS A 15 18.56 -8.47 10.44
N HIS A 16 19.44 -7.71 9.79
CA HIS A 16 19.05 -6.53 9.01
C HIS A 16 19.48 -6.68 7.55
N ILE A 17 18.55 -6.50 6.63
CA ILE A 17 18.80 -6.42 5.19
C ILE A 17 18.47 -5.00 4.75
N PHE A 18 19.48 -4.27 4.24
CA PHE A 18 19.31 -2.93 3.70
C PHE A 18 19.20 -3.01 2.18
N VAL A 19 18.06 -2.57 1.63
CA VAL A 19 17.83 -2.53 0.19
C VAL A 19 18.08 -1.10 -0.30
N THR A 20 19.11 -0.94 -1.13
CA THR A 20 19.50 0.32 -1.74
C THR A 20 19.27 0.28 -3.25
N GLY A 21 19.22 1.41 -3.91
CA GLY A 21 19.08 1.44 -5.37
C GLY A 21 19.89 2.55 -6.02
N GLY A 22 20.26 2.35 -7.25
CA GLY A 22 21.03 3.31 -8.02
C GLY A 22 20.61 3.38 -9.47
N VAL A 23 21.22 4.29 -10.21
CA VAL A 23 21.01 4.59 -11.63
C VAL A 23 19.77 5.45 -11.90
N VAL A 24 18.56 4.97 -11.55
CA VAL A 24 17.28 5.68 -11.76
C VAL A 24 16.31 5.43 -10.63
N SER A 25 15.36 6.33 -10.44
CA SER A 25 14.18 6.12 -9.59
C SER A 25 13.23 5.06 -10.18
N SER A 26 12.27 4.59 -9.40
CA SER A 26 11.26 3.60 -9.84
C SER A 26 11.83 2.29 -10.38
N LEU A 27 13.03 1.91 -9.91
CA LEU A 27 13.73 0.70 -10.34
C LEU A 27 13.15 -0.59 -9.75
N GLY A 28 12.20 -0.47 -8.81
CA GLY A 28 11.54 -1.60 -8.16
C GLY A 28 12.26 -2.10 -6.89
N LYS A 29 12.88 -1.19 -6.12
CA LYS A 29 13.44 -1.51 -4.80
C LYS A 29 12.39 -2.13 -3.87
N GLY A 30 11.22 -1.48 -3.73
CA GLY A 30 10.12 -1.95 -2.90
C GLY A 30 9.62 -3.32 -3.31
N LEU A 31 9.46 -3.54 -4.61
CA LEU A 31 9.05 -4.83 -5.15
C LEU A 31 10.10 -5.93 -4.89
N THR A 32 11.39 -5.61 -5.07
CA THR A 32 12.49 -6.53 -4.77
C THR A 32 12.53 -6.88 -3.27
N ALA A 33 12.40 -5.87 -2.40
CA ALA A 33 12.38 -6.04 -0.96
C ALA A 33 11.17 -6.88 -0.51
N SER A 34 9.98 -6.60 -1.04
CA SER A 34 8.75 -7.35 -0.74
C SER A 34 8.83 -8.80 -1.22
N SER A 35 9.38 -9.02 -2.42
CA SER A 35 9.55 -10.35 -3.00
C SER A 35 10.55 -11.20 -2.21
N LEU A 36 11.68 -10.61 -1.82
CA LEU A 36 12.64 -11.27 -0.92
C LEU A 36 11.99 -11.56 0.45
N GLY A 37 11.25 -10.61 1.00
CA GLY A 37 10.51 -10.80 2.25
C GLY A 37 9.51 -11.95 2.17
N ARG A 38 8.76 -12.06 1.07
CA ARG A 38 7.85 -13.19 0.81
C ARG A 38 8.59 -14.51 0.78
N LEU A 39 9.72 -14.60 0.05
CA LEU A 39 10.53 -15.82 -0.02
C LEU A 39 11.04 -16.26 1.35
N LEU A 40 11.57 -15.35 2.15
CA LEU A 40 12.05 -15.66 3.50
C LEU A 40 10.89 -16.12 4.39
N ARG A 41 9.71 -15.50 4.31
CA ARG A 41 8.53 -15.97 5.04
C ARG A 41 8.06 -17.35 4.61
N SER A 42 8.09 -17.63 3.31
CA SER A 42 7.77 -18.97 2.77
C SER A 42 8.77 -20.05 3.23
N ARG A 43 9.94 -19.66 3.73
CA ARG A 43 10.88 -20.52 4.45
C ARG A 43 10.63 -20.58 5.96
N GLY A 44 9.55 -19.98 6.47
CA GLY A 44 9.22 -19.94 7.90
C GLY A 44 10.00 -18.91 8.70
N ILE A 45 10.73 -17.98 8.06
CA ILE A 45 11.48 -16.91 8.71
C ILE A 45 10.51 -15.75 9.02
N LYS A 46 10.55 -15.21 10.22
CA LYS A 46 9.70 -14.09 10.64
C LYS A 46 10.29 -12.77 10.16
N VAL A 47 9.69 -12.18 9.12
CA VAL A 47 10.18 -10.97 8.45
C VAL A 47 9.23 -9.82 8.69
N LEU A 48 9.79 -8.65 9.02
CA LEU A 48 9.13 -7.34 8.92
C LEU A 48 9.86 -6.48 7.89
N GLN A 49 9.15 -5.50 7.36
CA GLN A 49 9.70 -4.51 6.44
C GLN A 49 9.48 -3.09 6.92
N GLN A 50 10.38 -2.20 6.50
CA GLN A 50 10.26 -0.77 6.72
C GLN A 50 10.87 0.02 5.57
N LYS A 51 10.42 1.26 5.42
CA LYS A 51 10.90 2.20 4.43
C LYS A 51 11.42 3.47 5.10
N LEU A 52 12.55 3.95 4.61
CA LEU A 52 13.13 5.24 4.98
C LEU A 52 13.01 6.19 3.80
N ASP A 53 12.18 7.23 3.94
CA ASP A 53 11.91 8.20 2.89
C ASP A 53 12.71 9.49 3.10
N PRO A 54 13.50 9.92 2.10
CA PRO A 54 14.41 11.05 2.25
C PRO A 54 13.74 12.42 2.17
N TYR A 55 12.43 12.52 1.95
CA TYR A 55 11.75 13.80 1.91
C TYR A 55 11.56 14.41 3.31
N ILE A 56 11.42 15.75 3.35
CA ILE A 56 11.34 16.53 4.59
C ILE A 56 9.92 16.60 5.18
N ASN A 57 8.91 16.14 4.45
CA ASN A 57 7.56 16.02 5.01
C ASN A 57 7.56 15.07 6.20
N VAL A 58 6.79 15.40 7.23
CA VAL A 58 6.68 14.56 8.44
C VAL A 58 5.97 13.23 8.08
N ASP A 59 4.94 13.33 7.27
CA ASP A 59 4.21 12.20 6.70
C ASP A 59 3.64 12.58 5.31
N PRO A 60 3.15 11.61 4.51
CA PRO A 60 2.58 11.90 3.20
C PRO A 60 1.13 12.41 3.24
N GLY A 61 0.49 12.53 4.40
CA GLY A 61 -0.93 12.85 4.54
C GLY A 61 -1.37 14.17 3.91
N THR A 62 -0.46 15.14 3.81
CA THR A 62 -0.70 16.44 3.17
C THR A 62 -0.12 16.54 1.76
N MET A 63 0.52 15.49 1.25
CA MET A 63 1.11 15.50 -0.08
C MET A 63 0.07 15.41 -1.18
N ASN A 64 0.38 15.99 -2.34
CA ASN A 64 -0.46 15.89 -3.52
C ASN A 64 -0.36 14.47 -4.12
N PRO A 65 -1.48 13.73 -4.27
CA PRO A 65 -1.48 12.40 -4.86
C PRO A 65 -0.88 12.33 -6.28
N PHE A 66 -0.93 13.43 -7.05
CA PHE A 66 -0.26 13.49 -8.37
C PHE A 66 1.26 13.47 -8.31
N GLN A 67 1.85 13.78 -7.16
CA GLN A 67 3.32 13.77 -7.00
C GLN A 67 3.81 12.55 -6.23
N HIS A 68 2.98 12.03 -5.32
CA HIS A 68 3.40 11.01 -4.36
C HIS A 68 2.68 9.66 -4.51
N GLY A 69 1.55 9.63 -5.22
CA GLY A 69 0.65 8.48 -5.26
C GLY A 69 -0.32 8.46 -4.07
N GLU A 70 -0.88 7.30 -3.77
CA GLU A 70 -1.81 7.15 -2.66
C GLU A 70 -1.11 7.31 -1.30
N VAL A 71 -1.87 7.78 -0.31
CA VAL A 71 -1.48 7.72 1.11
C VAL A 71 -2.01 6.42 1.68
N TYR A 72 -1.11 5.51 2.06
CA TYR A 72 -1.46 4.24 2.67
C TYR A 72 -1.61 4.40 4.18
N VAL A 73 -2.67 3.81 4.77
CA VAL A 73 -2.93 3.90 6.21
C VAL A 73 -2.77 2.54 6.87
N THR A 74 -1.94 2.49 7.92
CA THR A 74 -1.68 1.28 8.72
C THR A 74 -2.81 1.01 9.74
N GLU A 75 -2.78 -0.18 10.38
CA GLU A 75 -3.76 -0.52 11.43
C GLU A 75 -3.77 0.48 12.60
N ASP A 76 -2.61 0.98 12.99
CA ASP A 76 -2.44 1.95 14.07
C ASP A 76 -2.62 3.41 13.64
N GLY A 77 -3.09 3.64 12.41
CA GLY A 77 -3.49 4.96 11.92
C GLY A 77 -2.36 5.84 11.40
N ALA A 78 -1.19 5.30 11.10
CA ALA A 78 -0.16 6.09 10.45
C ALA A 78 -0.47 6.29 8.96
N GLU A 79 -0.34 7.52 8.49
CA GLU A 79 -0.32 7.87 7.07
C GLU A 79 1.08 7.62 6.54
N THR A 80 1.21 6.73 5.56
CA THR A 80 2.49 6.21 5.08
C THR A 80 2.61 6.24 3.57
N ASP A 81 3.81 6.00 3.09
CA ASP A 81 4.11 5.81 1.68
C ASP A 81 3.39 4.55 1.12
N LEU A 82 3.06 4.59 -0.16
CA LEU A 82 2.35 3.51 -0.87
C LEU A 82 3.11 2.17 -0.87
N ASP A 83 4.43 2.18 -0.75
CA ASP A 83 5.24 0.95 -0.71
C ASP A 83 4.93 0.09 0.52
N ILE A 84 4.46 0.69 1.63
CA ILE A 84 4.00 -0.06 2.80
C ILE A 84 2.84 -0.99 2.42
N GLY A 85 1.97 -0.57 1.52
CA GLY A 85 0.92 -1.42 0.95
C GLY A 85 1.49 -2.62 0.19
N HIS A 86 2.54 -2.45 -0.59
CA HIS A 86 3.24 -3.57 -1.25
C HIS A 86 3.81 -4.55 -0.22
N TYR A 87 4.45 -4.03 0.84
CA TYR A 87 5.01 -4.88 1.89
C TYR A 87 3.94 -5.73 2.57
N GLU A 88 2.83 -5.12 2.96
CA GLU A 88 1.72 -5.84 3.58
C GLU A 88 1.09 -6.87 2.63
N ARG A 89 0.92 -6.54 1.34
CA ARG A 89 0.35 -7.45 0.34
C ARG A 89 1.21 -8.68 0.09
N PHE A 90 2.55 -8.51 0.04
CA PHE A 90 3.48 -9.62 -0.23
C PHE A 90 3.74 -10.46 1.02
N LEU A 91 3.89 -9.83 2.18
CA LEU A 91 4.21 -10.53 3.42
C LEU A 91 2.98 -11.09 4.13
N ASP A 92 1.77 -10.65 3.78
CA ASP A 92 0.53 -10.96 4.51
C ASP A 92 0.67 -10.67 6.02
N VAL A 93 1.06 -9.44 6.33
CA VAL A 93 1.20 -8.92 7.69
C VAL A 93 0.52 -7.57 7.80
N TYR A 94 0.24 -7.13 9.04
CA TYR A 94 -0.10 -5.75 9.32
C TYR A 94 1.14 -5.04 9.87
N LEU A 95 1.51 -3.95 9.22
CA LEU A 95 2.61 -3.09 9.65
C LEU A 95 2.07 -1.93 10.49
N SER A 96 2.96 -1.30 11.25
CA SER A 96 2.66 -0.17 12.12
C SER A 96 3.38 1.11 11.65
N GLN A 97 3.13 2.22 12.35
CA GLN A 97 3.86 3.49 12.12
C GLN A 97 5.39 3.34 12.11
N LYS A 98 5.94 2.30 12.77
CA LYS A 98 7.37 2.02 12.77
C LYS A 98 7.91 1.59 11.40
N ALA A 99 7.03 1.21 10.48
CA ALA A 99 7.41 0.72 9.17
C ALA A 99 7.73 1.85 8.16
N ASN A 100 7.34 3.10 8.44
CA ASN A 100 7.65 4.22 7.57
C ASN A 100 8.30 5.36 8.36
N VAL A 101 9.50 5.75 7.97
CA VAL A 101 10.30 6.78 8.63
C VAL A 101 10.72 7.81 7.60
N THR A 102 10.40 9.09 7.85
CA THR A 102 10.77 10.20 6.97
C THR A 102 11.91 11.05 7.56
N THR A 103 12.63 11.75 6.70
CA THR A 103 13.61 12.76 7.15
C THR A 103 12.95 13.78 8.07
N GLY A 104 11.71 14.21 7.75
CA GLY A 104 10.96 15.17 8.58
C GLY A 104 10.75 14.69 10.00
N GLN A 105 10.31 13.43 10.20
CA GLN A 105 10.15 12.83 11.52
C GLN A 105 11.47 12.79 12.31
N ILE A 106 12.57 12.41 11.65
CA ILE A 106 13.89 12.34 12.29
C ILE A 106 14.34 13.71 12.77
N TYR A 107 14.28 14.72 11.90
CA TYR A 107 14.71 16.07 12.26
C TYR A 107 13.80 16.70 13.32
N GLN A 108 12.49 16.51 13.21
CA GLN A 108 11.53 16.99 14.21
C GLN A 108 11.85 16.43 15.61
N GLU A 109 12.12 15.13 15.70
CA GLU A 109 12.44 14.48 16.99
C GLU A 109 13.78 14.96 17.55
N VAL A 110 14.82 15.09 16.72
CA VAL A 110 16.12 15.61 17.17
C VAL A 110 16.03 17.06 17.62
N LEU A 111 15.29 17.91 16.90
CA LEU A 111 15.05 19.30 17.29
C LEU A 111 14.21 19.40 18.57
N ARG A 112 13.20 18.54 18.72
CA ARG A 112 12.42 18.45 19.97
C ARG A 112 13.32 18.12 21.17
N LYS A 113 14.20 17.11 21.04
CA LYS A 113 15.17 16.71 22.07
C LYS A 113 16.15 17.83 22.39
N GLU A 114 16.64 18.55 21.38
CA GLU A 114 17.52 19.71 21.55
C GLU A 114 16.83 20.80 22.39
N ARG A 115 15.61 21.20 22.00
CA ARG A 115 14.83 22.21 22.71
C ARG A 115 14.44 21.77 24.13
N ALA A 116 14.26 20.48 24.37
CA ALA A 116 14.04 19.93 25.71
C ALA A 116 15.31 19.83 26.58
N GLY A 117 16.50 20.15 26.01
CA GLY A 117 17.77 20.08 26.71
C GLY A 117 18.33 18.68 26.93
N GLU A 118 17.80 17.69 26.23
CA GLU A 118 18.21 16.27 26.36
C GLU A 118 19.68 16.04 25.94
N TYR A 119 20.26 16.92 25.12
CA TYR A 119 21.67 16.84 24.71
C TYR A 119 22.62 17.59 25.63
N LEU A 120 22.16 18.11 26.78
CA LEU A 120 22.99 18.71 27.84
C LEU A 120 23.94 19.80 27.32
N GLY A 121 23.52 20.61 26.36
CA GLY A 121 24.30 21.71 25.80
C GLY A 121 25.35 21.30 24.76
N GLN A 122 25.34 20.04 24.31
CA GLN A 122 26.21 19.59 23.21
C GLN A 122 25.85 20.31 21.91
N CYS A 123 26.85 20.46 21.03
CA CYS A 123 26.60 20.87 19.65
C CYS A 123 25.94 19.72 18.87
N VAL A 124 24.66 19.87 18.50
CA VAL A 124 23.88 18.86 17.78
C VAL A 124 24.24 18.91 16.30
N GLN A 125 24.61 17.76 15.73
CA GLN A 125 25.10 17.62 14.35
C GLN A 125 24.43 16.42 13.66
N VAL A 126 24.60 16.30 12.34
CA VAL A 126 24.09 15.15 11.58
C VAL A 126 24.69 13.85 12.14
N ILE A 127 26.01 13.79 12.28
CA ILE A 127 26.71 12.71 12.98
C ILE A 127 27.16 13.26 14.35
N PRO A 128 26.79 12.66 15.47
CA PRO A 128 26.05 11.39 15.61
C PRO A 128 24.54 11.54 15.87
N HIS A 129 23.98 12.75 15.99
CA HIS A 129 22.63 12.93 16.56
C HIS A 129 21.52 12.48 15.60
N ILE A 130 21.57 12.95 14.32
CA ILE A 130 20.61 12.51 13.29
C ILE A 130 20.83 11.03 12.97
N THR A 131 22.08 10.58 12.79
CA THR A 131 22.36 9.16 12.48
C THR A 131 21.96 8.23 13.62
N ASN A 132 22.11 8.63 14.89
CA ASN A 132 21.65 7.84 16.04
C ASN A 132 20.11 7.74 16.10
N GLU A 133 19.38 8.80 15.80
CA GLU A 133 17.92 8.74 15.72
C GLU A 133 17.48 7.82 14.57
N ILE A 134 18.11 7.90 13.40
CA ILE A 134 17.84 7.00 12.27
C ILE A 134 18.11 5.54 12.67
N LYS A 135 19.26 5.25 13.29
CA LYS A 135 19.60 3.89 13.77
C LYS A 135 18.58 3.37 14.78
N SER A 136 18.10 4.24 15.68
CA SER A 136 17.04 3.89 16.62
C SER A 136 15.77 3.45 15.89
N ARG A 137 15.36 4.18 14.85
CA ARG A 137 14.19 3.84 14.02
C ARG A 137 14.41 2.55 13.22
N MET A 138 15.59 2.35 12.62
CA MET A 138 15.93 1.12 11.89
C MET A 138 15.78 -0.12 12.75
N ARG A 139 16.05 -0.01 14.05
CA ARG A 139 16.00 -1.13 15.01
C ARG A 139 14.67 -1.21 15.80
N ALA A 140 13.77 -0.25 15.64
CA ALA A 140 12.57 -0.12 16.49
C ALA A 140 11.60 -1.31 16.39
N GLN A 141 11.72 -2.13 15.36
CA GLN A 141 10.91 -3.33 15.14
C GLN A 141 11.62 -4.63 15.55
N ALA A 142 12.89 -4.55 15.98
CA ALA A 142 13.64 -5.73 16.43
C ALA A 142 13.06 -6.28 17.74
N SER A 143 12.87 -7.58 17.81
CA SER A 143 12.39 -8.32 18.98
C SER A 143 12.74 -9.81 18.85
N ASP A 144 12.52 -10.58 19.92
CA ASP A 144 12.72 -12.04 19.91
C ASP A 144 11.78 -12.78 18.94
N ASP A 145 10.70 -12.11 18.51
CA ASP A 145 9.72 -12.64 17.55
C ASP A 145 10.01 -12.23 16.10
N VAL A 146 11.10 -11.52 15.83
CA VAL A 146 11.47 -11.04 14.50
C VAL A 146 12.87 -11.52 14.13
N ASP A 147 12.96 -12.37 13.12
CA ASP A 147 14.25 -12.91 12.65
C ASP A 147 14.98 -11.91 11.74
N VAL A 148 14.23 -11.25 10.86
CA VAL A 148 14.79 -10.34 9.83
C VAL A 148 13.96 -9.07 9.71
N ILE A 149 14.63 -7.93 9.65
CA ILE A 149 14.05 -6.65 9.22
C ILE A 149 14.65 -6.27 7.87
N ILE A 150 13.81 -6.12 6.86
CA ILE A 150 14.20 -5.59 5.55
C ILE A 150 13.92 -4.09 5.54
N THR A 151 14.96 -3.29 5.39
CA THR A 151 14.87 -1.82 5.35
C THR A 151 15.14 -1.32 3.93
N GLU A 152 14.12 -0.80 3.27
CA GLU A 152 14.30 -0.10 2.01
C GLU A 152 14.76 1.35 2.26
N ILE A 153 15.87 1.73 1.66
CA ILE A 153 16.37 3.11 1.69
C ILE A 153 15.87 3.83 0.44
N GLY A 154 15.00 4.81 0.64
CA GLY A 154 14.44 5.64 -0.42
C GLY A 154 15.47 6.51 -1.11
N GLY A 155 15.13 7.00 -2.29
CA GLY A 155 16.03 7.77 -3.15
C GLY A 155 17.01 6.89 -3.94
N THR A 156 17.94 7.54 -4.60
CA THR A 156 18.98 6.91 -5.44
C THR A 156 20.34 7.13 -4.78
N VAL A 157 21.20 6.12 -4.78
CA VAL A 157 22.56 6.26 -4.27
C VAL A 157 23.29 7.36 -5.04
N GLY A 158 23.77 8.37 -4.30
CA GLY A 158 24.34 9.60 -4.83
C GLY A 158 23.47 10.84 -4.56
N ASP A 159 22.19 10.68 -4.27
CA ASP A 159 21.32 11.78 -3.87
C ASP A 159 21.70 12.29 -2.48
N ILE A 160 21.74 13.61 -2.31
CA ILE A 160 22.11 14.25 -1.04
C ILE A 160 21.15 13.85 0.08
N GLU A 161 19.87 13.76 -0.25
CA GLU A 161 18.78 13.47 0.69
C GLU A 161 18.91 12.10 1.35
N SER A 162 19.48 11.12 0.64
CA SER A 162 19.61 9.74 1.12
C SER A 162 20.87 9.52 1.97
N GLN A 163 21.83 10.42 1.93
CA GLN A 163 23.14 10.23 2.58
C GLN A 163 23.06 9.95 4.09
N PRO A 164 22.25 10.67 4.90
CA PRO A 164 22.16 10.38 6.34
C PRO A 164 21.63 8.97 6.63
N PHE A 165 20.70 8.47 5.80
CA PHE A 165 20.17 7.10 5.93
C PHE A 165 21.23 6.05 5.58
N LEU A 166 21.99 6.26 4.51
CA LEU A 166 23.07 5.37 4.12
C LEU A 166 24.19 5.35 5.17
N GLU A 167 24.56 6.51 5.72
CA GLU A 167 25.54 6.60 6.81
C GLU A 167 25.05 5.84 8.05
N ALA A 168 23.78 6.04 8.45
CA ALA A 168 23.20 5.32 9.59
C ALA A 168 23.16 3.80 9.36
N ALA A 169 22.83 3.33 8.15
CA ALA A 169 22.83 1.90 7.80
C ALA A 169 24.25 1.30 7.88
N ARG A 170 25.26 2.05 7.39
CA ARG A 170 26.68 1.68 7.53
C ARG A 170 27.08 1.56 9.01
N GLU A 171 26.64 2.51 9.83
CA GLU A 171 26.89 2.46 11.28
C GLU A 171 26.17 1.28 11.96
N VAL A 172 24.93 0.95 11.56
CA VAL A 172 24.21 -0.26 12.08
C VAL A 172 25.01 -1.53 11.80
N ARG A 173 25.56 -1.69 10.59
CA ARG A 173 26.41 -2.86 10.27
C ARG A 173 27.66 -2.93 11.14
N ARG A 174 28.27 -1.77 11.44
CA ARG A 174 29.41 -1.69 12.36
C ARG A 174 29.00 -2.06 13.80
N ASP A 175 27.83 -1.59 14.25
CA ASP A 175 27.36 -1.78 15.62
C ASP A 175 26.89 -3.22 15.88
N LEU A 176 26.30 -3.90 14.90
CA LEU A 176 25.72 -5.25 15.03
C LEU A 176 26.66 -6.37 14.54
N GLY A 177 27.67 -6.04 13.74
CA GLY A 177 28.51 -7.01 13.04
C GLY A 177 28.05 -7.32 11.63
N ALA A 178 29.01 -7.64 10.75
CA ALA A 178 28.75 -7.94 9.34
C ALA A 178 27.87 -9.19 9.17
N GLU A 179 27.98 -10.15 10.07
CA GLU A 179 27.20 -11.41 10.08
C GLU A 179 25.71 -11.20 10.41
N ASN A 180 25.33 -9.99 10.86
CA ASN A 180 23.97 -9.63 11.21
C ASN A 180 23.35 -8.61 10.25
N CYS A 181 24.12 -8.14 9.26
CA CYS A 181 23.69 -7.07 8.35
C CYS A 181 24.11 -7.36 6.91
N MET A 182 23.17 -7.24 5.98
CA MET A 182 23.41 -7.45 4.56
C MET A 182 22.92 -6.24 3.74
N PHE A 183 23.66 -5.85 2.70
CA PHE A 183 23.27 -4.84 1.74
C PHE A 183 22.92 -5.47 0.40
N VAL A 184 21.68 -5.33 -0.04
CA VAL A 184 21.19 -5.72 -1.36
C VAL A 184 21.03 -4.45 -2.20
N HIS A 185 21.77 -4.36 -3.29
CA HIS A 185 21.73 -3.18 -4.16
C HIS A 185 21.01 -3.48 -5.47
N VAL A 186 19.91 -2.76 -5.72
CA VAL A 186 19.13 -2.88 -6.95
C VAL A 186 19.70 -1.92 -7.99
N SER A 187 20.02 -2.43 -9.18
CA SER A 187 20.63 -1.64 -10.25
C SER A 187 20.04 -1.99 -11.62
N LEU A 188 20.33 -1.17 -12.61
CA LEU A 188 19.84 -1.32 -13.98
C LEU A 188 20.96 -1.75 -14.93
N VAL A 189 20.68 -2.77 -15.74
CA VAL A 189 21.50 -3.17 -16.89
C VAL A 189 20.71 -2.90 -18.17
N PRO A 190 20.79 -1.68 -18.72
CA PRO A 190 20.00 -1.30 -19.89
C PRO A 190 20.51 -1.95 -21.17
N TYR A 191 19.58 -2.30 -22.05
CA TYR A 191 19.88 -2.66 -23.43
C TYR A 191 19.90 -1.40 -24.30
N ILE A 192 21.01 -1.21 -25.02
CA ILE A 192 21.13 -0.10 -25.96
C ILE A 192 20.82 -0.61 -27.35
N ALA A 193 19.65 -0.29 -27.88
CA ALA A 193 19.17 -0.79 -29.16
C ALA A 193 20.14 -0.48 -30.35
N ALA A 194 20.70 0.73 -30.37
CA ALA A 194 21.65 1.15 -31.44
C ALA A 194 22.98 0.36 -31.42
N ALA A 195 23.38 -0.16 -30.25
CA ALA A 195 24.61 -0.94 -30.10
C ALA A 195 24.33 -2.45 -30.02
N HIS A 196 23.08 -2.87 -30.01
CA HIS A 196 22.64 -4.25 -29.85
C HIS A 196 23.27 -4.98 -28.64
N GLU A 197 23.50 -4.28 -27.54
CA GLU A 197 24.14 -4.85 -26.34
C GLU A 197 23.62 -4.31 -25.03
N LEU A 198 23.75 -5.15 -23.97
CA LEU A 198 23.51 -4.78 -22.59
C LEU A 198 24.72 -4.04 -22.01
N LYS A 199 24.46 -2.96 -21.27
CA LYS A 199 25.52 -2.11 -20.70
C LYS A 199 25.63 -2.29 -19.18
N THR A 200 26.82 -2.72 -18.74
CA THR A 200 27.11 -2.94 -17.30
C THR A 200 27.67 -1.70 -16.59
N LYS A 201 28.04 -0.66 -17.32
CA LYS A 201 28.62 0.57 -16.74
C LYS A 201 27.71 1.29 -15.75
N PRO A 202 26.40 1.43 -15.98
CA PRO A 202 25.52 2.07 -14.99
C PRO A 202 25.57 1.37 -13.62
N THR A 203 25.52 0.04 -13.59
CA THR A 203 25.66 -0.76 -12.36
C THR A 203 27.02 -0.56 -11.70
N GLN A 204 28.12 -0.62 -12.48
CA GLN A 204 29.48 -0.41 -11.95
C GLN A 204 29.61 0.98 -11.28
N HIS A 205 29.10 2.03 -11.92
CA HIS A 205 29.14 3.39 -11.36
C HIS A 205 28.28 3.53 -10.11
N SER A 206 27.09 2.93 -10.09
CA SER A 206 26.20 2.93 -8.92
C SER A 206 26.85 2.25 -7.71
N VAL A 207 27.46 1.09 -7.90
CA VAL A 207 28.20 0.38 -6.83
C VAL A 207 29.44 1.18 -6.39
N MET A 208 30.15 1.83 -7.33
CA MET A 208 31.28 2.69 -6.98
C MET A 208 30.83 3.85 -6.06
N MET A 209 29.71 4.50 -6.36
CA MET A 209 29.16 5.57 -5.52
C MET A 209 28.78 5.05 -4.12
N LEU A 210 28.17 3.87 -4.03
CA LEU A 210 27.83 3.24 -2.74
C LEU A 210 29.09 2.95 -1.92
N ARG A 211 30.15 2.47 -2.57
CA ARG A 211 31.46 2.21 -1.93
C ARG A 211 32.14 3.49 -1.43
N GLN A 212 31.97 4.61 -2.15
CA GLN A 212 32.49 5.91 -1.68
C GLN A 212 31.86 6.34 -0.33
N LEU A 213 30.64 5.86 -0.04
CA LEU A 213 29.99 6.04 1.25
C LEU A 213 30.39 4.97 2.30
N GLY A 214 31.35 4.10 1.96
CA GLY A 214 31.84 3.04 2.86
C GLY A 214 30.93 1.81 2.93
N ILE A 215 30.06 1.61 1.95
CA ILE A 215 29.17 0.45 1.86
C ILE A 215 29.54 -0.40 0.66
N SER A 216 29.94 -1.64 0.90
CA SER A 216 30.06 -2.67 -0.15
C SER A 216 28.78 -3.51 -0.15
N PRO A 217 28.08 -3.61 -1.30
CA PRO A 217 26.91 -4.48 -1.39
C PRO A 217 27.31 -5.94 -1.29
N ASP A 218 26.52 -6.74 -0.59
CA ASP A 218 26.70 -8.19 -0.47
C ASP A 218 25.99 -8.94 -1.60
N ALA A 219 24.90 -8.34 -2.15
CA ALA A 219 24.21 -8.86 -3.31
C ALA A 219 23.78 -7.73 -4.27
N LEU A 220 23.66 -8.07 -5.56
CA LEU A 220 23.16 -7.20 -6.62
C LEU A 220 21.92 -7.81 -7.25
N VAL A 221 20.84 -7.05 -7.31
CA VAL A 221 19.64 -7.39 -8.08
C VAL A 221 19.62 -6.54 -9.33
N LEU A 222 19.85 -7.18 -10.48
CA LEU A 222 20.04 -6.52 -11.77
C LEU A 222 18.72 -6.51 -12.54
N ARG A 223 18.11 -5.33 -12.63
CA ARG A 223 16.92 -5.10 -13.45
C ARG A 223 17.32 -4.99 -14.93
N SER A 224 16.58 -5.67 -15.78
CA SER A 224 16.77 -5.66 -17.23
C SER A 224 15.49 -6.05 -17.96
N ASP A 225 15.34 -5.61 -19.20
CA ASP A 225 14.21 -5.97 -20.07
C ASP A 225 14.33 -7.39 -20.67
N ARG A 226 15.47 -8.03 -20.48
CA ARG A 226 15.78 -9.37 -21.01
C ARG A 226 16.79 -10.12 -20.14
N PRO A 227 16.86 -11.47 -20.25
CA PRO A 227 17.80 -12.28 -19.47
C PRO A 227 19.26 -11.87 -19.67
N LEU A 228 20.03 -11.85 -18.58
CA LEU A 228 21.48 -11.65 -18.60
C LEU A 228 22.19 -12.99 -18.73
N ASN A 229 23.13 -13.07 -19.67
CA ASN A 229 23.97 -14.25 -19.78
C ASN A 229 25.05 -14.31 -18.68
N LYS A 230 25.63 -15.51 -18.47
CA LYS A 230 26.64 -15.75 -17.45
C LYS A 230 27.83 -14.79 -17.56
N SER A 231 28.31 -14.50 -18.79
CA SER A 231 29.47 -13.62 -19.00
C SER A 231 29.23 -12.19 -18.51
N ILE A 232 28.00 -11.67 -18.64
CA ILE A 232 27.61 -10.35 -18.13
C ILE A 232 27.57 -10.36 -16.61
N LYS A 233 26.99 -11.40 -16.00
CA LYS A 233 26.94 -11.58 -14.55
C LYS A 233 28.35 -11.71 -13.95
N ASP A 234 29.21 -12.54 -14.54
CA ASP A 234 30.61 -12.73 -14.11
C ASP A 234 31.40 -11.41 -14.20
N LYS A 235 31.19 -10.64 -15.28
CA LYS A 235 31.81 -9.32 -15.43
C LYS A 235 31.35 -8.34 -14.33
N ILE A 236 30.06 -8.30 -14.02
CA ILE A 236 29.52 -7.43 -12.96
C ILE A 236 30.05 -7.87 -11.60
N SER A 237 30.03 -9.18 -11.30
CA SER A 237 30.62 -9.77 -10.10
C SER A 237 32.06 -9.29 -9.90
N LEU A 238 32.92 -9.46 -10.90
CA LEU A 238 34.31 -9.05 -10.85
C LEU A 238 34.48 -7.53 -10.67
N MET A 239 33.74 -6.73 -11.43
CA MET A 239 33.89 -5.26 -11.42
C MET A 239 33.28 -4.60 -10.19
N CYS A 240 32.28 -5.22 -9.60
CA CYS A 240 31.59 -4.75 -8.41
C CYS A 240 32.09 -5.43 -7.11
N ASP A 241 32.97 -6.44 -7.23
CA ASP A 241 33.50 -7.20 -6.10
C ASP A 241 32.37 -7.78 -5.22
N VAL A 242 31.43 -8.45 -5.85
CA VAL A 242 30.32 -9.15 -5.23
C VAL A 242 30.41 -10.60 -5.66
N ASP A 243 30.16 -11.52 -4.74
CA ASP A 243 30.13 -12.96 -5.03
C ASP A 243 29.21 -13.23 -6.24
N SER A 244 29.65 -14.12 -7.13
CA SER A 244 28.87 -14.45 -8.34
C SER A 244 27.49 -15.01 -8.02
N GLU A 245 27.31 -15.72 -6.89
CA GLU A 245 26.02 -16.20 -6.41
C GLU A 245 25.12 -15.07 -5.89
N GLY A 246 25.72 -13.97 -5.43
CA GLY A 246 25.01 -12.76 -5.02
C GLY A 246 24.60 -11.84 -6.18
N VAL A 247 24.98 -12.15 -7.45
CA VAL A 247 24.61 -11.37 -8.63
C VAL A 247 23.43 -12.02 -9.33
N VAL A 248 22.21 -11.53 -9.06
CA VAL A 248 20.97 -12.10 -9.59
C VAL A 248 20.30 -11.20 -10.61
N ASN A 249 19.65 -11.79 -11.59
CA ASN A 249 18.91 -11.07 -12.62
C ASN A 249 17.42 -11.04 -12.30
N CYS A 250 16.83 -9.86 -12.29
CA CYS A 250 15.39 -9.66 -12.14
C CYS A 250 14.84 -9.04 -13.41
N VAL A 251 14.47 -9.88 -14.37
CA VAL A 251 13.89 -9.49 -15.65
C VAL A 251 12.49 -8.93 -15.44
N ASP A 252 12.07 -8.02 -16.32
CA ASP A 252 10.69 -7.55 -16.34
C ASP A 252 9.72 -8.72 -16.51
N ALA A 253 8.80 -8.86 -15.56
CA ALA A 253 7.87 -9.96 -15.47
C ALA A 253 6.46 -9.55 -15.92
N PRO A 254 5.63 -10.47 -16.47
CA PRO A 254 4.25 -10.19 -16.86
C PRO A 254 3.37 -9.73 -15.69
N SER A 255 3.67 -10.21 -14.50
CA SER A 255 3.00 -9.82 -13.26
C SER A 255 4.02 -9.54 -12.15
N ILE A 256 3.73 -8.57 -11.27
CA ILE A 256 4.57 -8.33 -10.09
C ILE A 256 4.63 -9.55 -9.16
N TYR A 257 3.63 -10.42 -9.21
CA TYR A 257 3.56 -11.65 -8.42
C TYR A 257 4.48 -12.76 -8.93
N ASP A 258 5.06 -12.61 -10.14
CA ASP A 258 6.10 -13.52 -10.65
C ASP A 258 7.49 -13.24 -10.05
N VAL A 259 7.70 -12.03 -9.51
CA VAL A 259 9.04 -11.59 -9.06
C VAL A 259 9.60 -12.47 -7.94
N PRO A 260 8.82 -12.94 -6.93
CA PRO A 260 9.34 -13.89 -5.95
C PRO A 260 9.90 -15.16 -6.59
N LYS A 261 9.19 -15.73 -7.58
CA LYS A 261 9.65 -16.91 -8.31
C LYS A 261 10.94 -16.65 -9.10
N THR A 262 11.02 -15.49 -9.76
CA THR A 262 12.23 -15.06 -10.48
C THR A 262 13.45 -14.97 -9.55
N LEU A 263 13.29 -14.35 -8.38
CA LEU A 263 14.39 -14.23 -7.40
C LEU A 263 14.78 -15.58 -6.79
N PHE A 264 13.81 -16.47 -6.60
CA PHE A 264 14.05 -17.84 -6.14
C PHE A 264 14.84 -18.65 -7.17
N ASP A 265 14.43 -18.61 -8.44
CA ASP A 265 15.10 -19.34 -9.52
C ASP A 265 16.55 -18.83 -9.74
N GLU A 266 16.82 -17.58 -9.41
CA GLU A 266 18.15 -16.97 -9.38
C GLU A 266 18.94 -17.25 -8.09
N GLY A 267 18.30 -17.81 -7.06
CA GLY A 267 18.92 -18.27 -5.81
C GLY A 267 19.16 -17.17 -4.76
N LEU A 268 18.54 -16.00 -4.89
CA LEU A 268 18.77 -14.87 -3.98
C LEU A 268 18.44 -15.20 -2.52
N ASP A 269 17.33 -15.86 -2.28
CA ASP A 269 16.86 -16.21 -0.94
C ASP A 269 17.78 -17.23 -0.25
N ALA A 270 18.22 -18.23 -0.97
CA ALA A 270 19.20 -19.22 -0.47
C ALA A 270 20.54 -18.56 -0.14
N TYR A 271 20.99 -17.63 -1.00
CA TYR A 271 22.17 -16.82 -0.76
C TYR A 271 22.05 -15.99 0.52
N VAL A 272 20.93 -15.26 0.68
CA VAL A 272 20.66 -14.45 1.88
C VAL A 272 20.61 -15.30 3.15
N VAL A 273 19.93 -16.45 3.13
CA VAL A 273 19.84 -17.36 4.27
C VAL A 273 21.23 -17.85 4.69
N ARG A 274 22.09 -18.19 3.73
CA ARG A 274 23.46 -18.62 4.00
C ARG A 274 24.32 -17.50 4.61
N GLU A 275 24.31 -16.32 3.99
CA GLU A 275 25.16 -15.19 4.41
C GLU A 275 24.79 -14.67 5.81
N LEU A 276 23.50 -14.68 6.15
CA LEU A 276 23.03 -14.24 7.46
C LEU A 276 22.98 -15.37 8.51
N GLY A 277 23.33 -16.61 8.12
CA GLY A 277 23.28 -17.77 9.02
C GLY A 277 21.87 -18.07 9.54
N LEU A 278 20.85 -17.84 8.72
CA LEU A 278 19.45 -18.11 9.06
C LEU A 278 19.14 -19.61 8.95
N PRO A 279 18.08 -20.10 9.63
CA PRO A 279 17.63 -21.47 9.46
C PRO A 279 17.22 -21.73 8.01
N PHE A 280 17.72 -22.84 7.43
CA PHE A 280 17.36 -23.24 6.08
C PHE A 280 16.19 -24.22 6.12
N HIS A 281 15.07 -23.81 5.52
CA HIS A 281 13.91 -24.65 5.24
C HIS A 281 13.55 -24.52 3.76
N ASP A 282 12.90 -25.52 3.18
CA ASP A 282 12.39 -25.42 1.83
C ASP A 282 11.31 -24.36 1.76
N VAL A 283 11.16 -23.73 0.58
CA VAL A 283 10.14 -22.71 0.36
C VAL A 283 8.79 -23.40 0.22
N ASP A 284 7.82 -22.97 1.02
CA ASP A 284 6.42 -23.33 0.87
C ASP A 284 5.80 -22.45 -0.23
N TRP A 285 5.47 -23.10 -1.35
CA TRP A 285 4.90 -22.45 -2.54
C TRP A 285 3.37 -22.58 -2.65
N ASP A 286 2.71 -23.41 -1.85
CA ASP A 286 1.32 -23.84 -2.08
C ASP A 286 0.38 -22.65 -2.29
N GLU A 287 0.40 -21.67 -1.38
CA GLU A 287 -0.45 -20.48 -1.48
C GLU A 287 -0.08 -19.57 -2.67
N TRP A 288 1.22 -19.43 -2.95
CA TRP A 288 1.69 -18.54 -4.00
C TRP A 288 1.55 -19.15 -5.40
N GLU A 289 1.69 -20.48 -5.53
CA GLU A 289 1.43 -21.20 -6.80
C GLU A 289 -0.05 -21.15 -7.16
N ASP A 290 -0.98 -21.31 -6.19
CA ASP A 290 -2.41 -21.11 -6.43
C ASP A 290 -2.72 -19.68 -6.91
N LEU A 291 -2.07 -18.67 -6.32
CA LEU A 291 -2.16 -17.28 -6.79
C LEU A 291 -1.68 -17.16 -8.25
N LEU A 292 -0.50 -17.67 -8.58
CA LEU A 292 0.07 -17.57 -9.93
C LEU A 292 -0.79 -18.30 -10.97
N GLU A 293 -1.38 -19.45 -10.61
CA GLU A 293 -2.32 -20.15 -11.47
C GLU A 293 -3.53 -19.27 -11.81
N ARG A 294 -4.09 -18.56 -10.82
CA ARG A 294 -5.21 -17.63 -11.01
C ARG A 294 -4.83 -16.39 -11.80
N VAL A 295 -3.60 -15.91 -11.65
CA VAL A 295 -3.06 -14.76 -12.38
C VAL A 295 -2.86 -15.07 -13.86
N HIS A 296 -2.31 -16.25 -14.18
CA HIS A 296 -1.91 -16.60 -15.55
C HIS A 296 -2.96 -17.39 -16.33
N HIS A 297 -3.87 -18.07 -15.63
CA HIS A 297 -4.90 -18.92 -16.24
C HIS A 297 -6.33 -18.54 -15.80
N PRO A 298 -6.71 -17.24 -15.94
CA PRO A 298 -8.07 -16.81 -15.63
C PRO A 298 -9.09 -17.52 -16.55
N LYS A 299 -10.24 -17.86 -15.99
CA LYS A 299 -11.33 -18.53 -16.73
C LYS A 299 -12.33 -17.54 -17.30
N HIS A 300 -12.32 -16.32 -16.79
CA HIS A 300 -13.25 -15.25 -17.13
C HIS A 300 -12.48 -13.94 -17.37
N GLU A 301 -13.13 -12.99 -18.01
CA GLU A 301 -12.62 -11.64 -18.19
C GLU A 301 -13.75 -10.64 -17.96
N VAL A 302 -13.50 -9.55 -17.24
CA VAL A 302 -14.51 -8.58 -16.84
C VAL A 302 -13.94 -7.16 -16.80
N ASN A 303 -14.76 -6.17 -17.16
CA ASN A 303 -14.39 -4.76 -17.16
C ASN A 303 -14.93 -4.06 -15.91
N VAL A 304 -14.06 -3.58 -15.03
CA VAL A 304 -14.44 -2.78 -13.87
C VAL A 304 -13.87 -1.37 -13.99
N ALA A 305 -14.73 -0.36 -13.90
CA ALA A 305 -14.29 1.02 -13.99
C ALA A 305 -13.98 1.62 -12.60
N ILE A 306 -12.85 2.33 -12.51
CA ILE A 306 -12.58 3.26 -11.40
C ILE A 306 -13.01 4.65 -11.86
N VAL A 307 -14.08 5.19 -11.26
CA VAL A 307 -14.59 6.52 -11.57
C VAL A 307 -13.99 7.51 -10.58
N GLY A 308 -12.91 8.15 -10.96
CA GLY A 308 -12.07 8.95 -10.08
C GLY A 308 -11.62 10.27 -10.69
N LYS A 309 -10.93 11.08 -9.90
CA LYS A 309 -10.38 12.37 -10.31
C LYS A 309 -8.86 12.37 -10.56
N TYR A 310 -8.16 11.29 -10.17
CA TYR A 310 -6.71 11.13 -10.31
C TYR A 310 -6.34 10.04 -11.33
N ILE A 311 -7.13 9.92 -12.40
CA ILE A 311 -7.01 8.84 -13.38
C ILE A 311 -5.73 8.90 -14.23
N ASP A 312 -5.08 10.07 -14.32
CA ASP A 312 -3.84 10.25 -15.06
C ASP A 312 -2.61 9.71 -14.30
N LEU A 313 -2.77 9.38 -13.02
CA LEU A 313 -1.75 8.77 -12.19
C LEU A 313 -2.31 7.51 -11.51
N PRO A 314 -2.08 6.32 -12.08
CA PRO A 314 -2.56 5.05 -11.53
C PRO A 314 -2.18 4.81 -10.07
N ASP A 315 -1.00 5.26 -9.66
CA ASP A 315 -0.49 5.12 -8.28
C ASP A 315 -1.35 5.85 -7.23
N ALA A 316 -2.17 6.83 -7.64
CA ALA A 316 -3.13 7.48 -6.74
C ALA A 316 -4.25 6.54 -6.27
N TYR A 317 -4.48 5.44 -6.98
CA TYR A 317 -5.47 4.41 -6.67
C TYR A 317 -4.86 3.00 -6.66
N LEU A 318 -3.59 2.89 -6.29
CA LEU A 318 -2.84 1.63 -6.36
C LEU A 318 -3.52 0.53 -5.55
N SER A 319 -3.85 0.77 -4.28
CA SER A 319 -4.49 -0.23 -3.42
C SER A 319 -5.89 -0.60 -3.92
N VAL A 320 -6.66 0.34 -4.47
CA VAL A 320 -7.96 0.06 -5.10
C VAL A 320 -7.78 -0.87 -6.30
N THR A 321 -6.80 -0.57 -7.16
CA THR A 321 -6.49 -1.38 -8.35
C THR A 321 -6.06 -2.80 -7.96
N GLU A 322 -5.17 -2.92 -6.98
CA GLU A 322 -4.71 -4.22 -6.49
C GLU A 322 -5.83 -5.02 -5.81
N ALA A 323 -6.73 -4.34 -5.06
CA ALA A 323 -7.88 -4.99 -4.44
C ALA A 323 -8.91 -5.49 -5.48
N ILE A 324 -9.15 -4.73 -6.55
CA ILE A 324 -10.00 -5.17 -7.67
C ILE A 324 -9.38 -6.39 -8.36
N LYS A 325 -8.08 -6.38 -8.65
CA LYS A 325 -7.36 -7.53 -9.23
C LYS A 325 -7.44 -8.76 -8.32
N ALA A 326 -7.23 -8.57 -7.01
CA ALA A 326 -7.35 -9.64 -6.03
C ALA A 326 -8.76 -10.23 -6.00
N GLY A 327 -9.80 -9.38 -6.08
CA GLY A 327 -11.19 -9.81 -6.28
C GLY A 327 -11.36 -10.64 -7.56
N GLY A 328 -10.62 -10.29 -8.62
CA GLY A 328 -10.53 -11.09 -9.84
C GLY A 328 -9.93 -12.46 -9.58
N PHE A 329 -8.82 -12.55 -8.86
CA PHE A 329 -8.18 -13.83 -8.52
C PHE A 329 -9.13 -14.73 -7.73
N ALA A 330 -9.89 -14.18 -6.76
CA ALA A 330 -10.91 -14.94 -6.03
C ALA A 330 -11.95 -15.60 -6.97
N ASN A 331 -12.27 -14.94 -8.07
CA ASN A 331 -13.29 -15.37 -9.03
C ASN A 331 -12.73 -16.00 -10.32
N TRP A 332 -11.44 -16.35 -10.37
CA TRP A 332 -10.77 -16.83 -11.57
C TRP A 332 -10.97 -15.90 -12.78
N ALA A 333 -11.00 -14.61 -12.55
CA ALA A 333 -11.25 -13.60 -13.56
C ALA A 333 -10.07 -12.66 -13.76
N LYS A 334 -9.71 -12.41 -15.01
CA LYS A 334 -8.89 -11.27 -15.38
C LYS A 334 -9.75 -10.02 -15.36
N VAL A 335 -9.40 -9.05 -14.50
CA VAL A 335 -10.10 -7.79 -14.46
C VAL A 335 -9.37 -6.75 -15.29
N ASN A 336 -10.04 -6.19 -16.29
CA ASN A 336 -9.59 -5.02 -17.02
C ASN A 336 -10.07 -3.77 -16.31
N VAL A 337 -9.15 -3.06 -15.69
CA VAL A 337 -9.46 -1.79 -15.03
C VAL A 337 -9.64 -0.69 -16.08
N LYS A 338 -10.83 -0.09 -16.12
CA LYS A 338 -11.15 1.06 -16.96
C LYS A 338 -11.05 2.34 -16.14
N TRP A 339 -10.23 3.26 -16.61
CA TRP A 339 -10.03 4.56 -15.96
C TRP A 339 -11.03 5.56 -16.50
N VAL A 340 -11.97 6.02 -15.66
CA VAL A 340 -13.02 6.96 -16.03
C VAL A 340 -12.87 8.26 -15.23
N ALA A 341 -12.63 9.38 -15.93
CA ALA A 341 -12.66 10.69 -15.30
C ALA A 341 -14.07 10.99 -14.80
N ALA A 342 -14.22 11.23 -13.50
CA ALA A 342 -15.52 11.46 -12.90
C ALA A 342 -16.33 12.55 -13.63
N ASP A 343 -15.68 13.65 -14.03
CA ASP A 343 -16.34 14.77 -14.70
C ASP A 343 -17.10 14.37 -15.99
N LYS A 344 -16.71 13.26 -16.64
CA LYS A 344 -17.42 12.73 -17.81
C LYS A 344 -18.80 12.16 -17.48
N CYS A 345 -19.04 11.79 -16.22
CA CYS A 345 -20.30 11.21 -15.79
C CYS A 345 -21.27 12.23 -15.17
N ALA A 346 -21.00 13.54 -15.28
CA ALA A 346 -21.83 14.58 -14.67
C ALA A 346 -23.23 14.70 -15.32
N THR A 347 -23.40 14.21 -16.54
CA THR A 347 -24.71 14.14 -17.24
C THR A 347 -25.07 12.68 -17.52
N GLU A 348 -26.34 12.41 -17.77
CA GLU A 348 -26.84 11.07 -18.08
C GLU A 348 -26.19 10.51 -19.35
N GLU A 349 -26.15 11.32 -20.43
CA GLU A 349 -25.52 10.92 -21.69
C GLU A 349 -24.00 10.69 -21.51
N GLY A 350 -23.35 11.52 -20.68
CA GLY A 350 -21.93 11.39 -20.38
C GLY A 350 -21.63 10.11 -19.59
N ALA A 351 -22.45 9.80 -18.59
CA ALA A 351 -22.35 8.56 -17.82
C ALA A 351 -22.58 7.33 -18.70
N ALA A 352 -23.63 7.35 -19.52
CA ALA A 352 -23.92 6.24 -20.46
C ALA A 352 -22.76 5.99 -21.44
N ALA A 353 -22.16 7.06 -21.97
CA ALA A 353 -21.02 6.95 -22.89
C ALA A 353 -19.73 6.50 -22.18
N ALA A 354 -19.46 7.01 -20.97
CA ALA A 354 -18.24 6.69 -20.23
C ALA A 354 -18.24 5.29 -19.61
N LEU A 355 -19.42 4.75 -19.30
CA LEU A 355 -19.63 3.44 -18.69
C LEU A 355 -20.10 2.38 -19.71
N ASP A 356 -20.08 2.70 -21.00
CA ASP A 356 -20.33 1.70 -22.04
C ASP A 356 -19.33 0.55 -21.94
N GLN A 357 -19.80 -0.69 -22.07
CA GLN A 357 -18.99 -1.91 -21.93
C GLN A 357 -18.31 -2.08 -20.55
N VAL A 358 -18.81 -1.44 -19.51
CA VAL A 358 -18.38 -1.62 -18.13
C VAL A 358 -19.34 -2.58 -17.44
N ASP A 359 -18.79 -3.53 -16.67
CA ASP A 359 -19.57 -4.58 -15.99
C ASP A 359 -19.75 -4.30 -14.49
N GLY A 360 -18.97 -3.37 -13.94
CA GLY A 360 -19.07 -2.89 -12.57
C GLY A 360 -18.24 -1.64 -12.34
N ILE A 361 -18.58 -0.85 -11.33
CA ILE A 361 -17.86 0.39 -11.01
C ILE A 361 -17.37 0.42 -9.57
N VAL A 362 -16.24 1.10 -9.35
CA VAL A 362 -15.74 1.52 -8.04
C VAL A 362 -15.69 3.04 -8.01
N ILE A 363 -16.32 3.63 -6.98
CA ILE A 363 -16.18 5.05 -6.66
C ILE A 363 -15.18 5.17 -5.51
N PRO A 364 -13.93 5.54 -5.78
CA PRO A 364 -12.88 5.56 -4.77
C PRO A 364 -13.01 6.76 -3.83
N GLY A 365 -12.26 6.70 -2.72
CA GLY A 365 -12.07 7.79 -1.79
C GLY A 365 -11.49 9.06 -2.42
N GLY A 366 -11.37 10.11 -1.64
CA GLY A 366 -10.82 11.40 -2.03
C GLY A 366 -11.32 12.52 -1.13
N PHE A 367 -10.85 13.75 -1.39
CA PHE A 367 -11.22 14.95 -0.65
C PHE A 367 -11.58 16.09 -1.62
N GLY A 368 -12.45 17.00 -1.19
CA GLY A 368 -12.83 18.23 -1.90
C GLY A 368 -13.81 18.00 -3.05
N ILE A 369 -14.36 19.10 -3.51
CA ILE A 369 -15.55 19.17 -4.42
C ILE A 369 -15.28 18.67 -5.85
N ARG A 370 -14.03 18.68 -6.33
CA ARG A 370 -13.74 18.34 -7.73
C ARG A 370 -14.17 16.90 -8.06
N GLY A 371 -14.98 16.73 -9.11
CA GLY A 371 -15.44 15.45 -9.61
C GLY A 371 -16.62 14.84 -8.86
N ILE A 372 -17.21 15.53 -7.89
CA ILE A 372 -18.34 15.00 -7.07
C ILE A 372 -19.60 14.83 -7.92
N ASP A 373 -19.98 15.80 -8.74
CA ASP A 373 -21.18 15.68 -9.58
C ASP A 373 -21.07 14.50 -10.55
N GLY A 374 -19.87 14.24 -11.05
CA GLY A 374 -19.62 13.08 -11.89
C GLY A 374 -19.66 11.75 -11.13
N LYS A 375 -19.18 11.70 -9.89
CA LYS A 375 -19.34 10.50 -9.04
C LYS A 375 -20.82 10.22 -8.74
N ILE A 376 -21.59 11.27 -8.42
CA ILE A 376 -23.03 11.18 -8.21
C ILE A 376 -23.74 10.74 -9.49
N GLY A 377 -23.39 11.29 -10.66
CA GLY A 377 -23.97 10.89 -11.95
C GLY A 377 -23.65 9.43 -12.31
N ALA A 378 -22.41 8.96 -12.06
CA ALA A 378 -22.04 7.56 -12.26
C ALA A 378 -22.82 6.60 -11.34
N LEU A 379 -23.03 7.00 -10.08
CA LEU A 379 -23.82 6.22 -9.12
C LEU A 379 -25.30 6.17 -9.49
N ARG A 380 -25.88 7.29 -9.94
CA ARG A 380 -27.25 7.34 -10.47
C ARG A 380 -27.41 6.36 -11.64
N TYR A 381 -26.51 6.46 -12.62
CA TYR A 381 -26.50 5.55 -13.77
C TYR A 381 -26.41 4.09 -13.32
N ALA A 382 -25.49 3.77 -12.40
CA ALA A 382 -25.33 2.44 -11.88
C ALA A 382 -26.60 1.92 -11.18
N ARG A 383 -27.24 2.73 -10.35
CA ARG A 383 -28.47 2.37 -9.63
C ARG A 383 -29.62 2.09 -10.61
N GLU A 384 -29.82 2.97 -11.59
CA GLU A 384 -30.94 2.88 -12.55
C GLU A 384 -30.76 1.72 -13.55
N HIS A 385 -29.53 1.43 -13.96
CA HIS A 385 -29.19 0.38 -14.93
C HIS A 385 -28.76 -0.94 -14.30
N LYS A 386 -28.85 -1.09 -12.96
CA LYS A 386 -28.46 -2.29 -12.22
C LYS A 386 -26.98 -2.67 -12.43
N LEU A 387 -26.13 -1.70 -12.71
CA LEU A 387 -24.69 -1.88 -12.85
C LEU A 387 -24.04 -2.04 -11.45
N PRO A 388 -23.39 -3.16 -11.14
CA PRO A 388 -22.74 -3.35 -9.86
C PRO A 388 -21.83 -2.20 -9.44
N ALA A 389 -22.01 -1.68 -8.23
CA ALA A 389 -21.29 -0.51 -7.74
C ALA A 389 -20.76 -0.71 -6.31
N LEU A 390 -19.50 -0.32 -6.10
CA LEU A 390 -18.85 -0.28 -4.79
C LEU A 390 -18.35 1.14 -4.50
N GLY A 391 -18.85 1.74 -3.41
CA GLY A 391 -18.39 3.05 -2.95
C GLY A 391 -17.42 2.93 -1.77
N LEU A 392 -16.30 3.66 -1.83
CA LEU A 392 -15.25 3.65 -0.79
C LEU A 392 -15.09 5.05 -0.22
N CYS A 393 -15.24 5.22 1.09
CA CYS A 393 -15.07 6.49 1.81
C CYS A 393 -15.91 7.62 1.19
N LEU A 394 -15.33 8.55 0.43
CA LEU A 394 -16.08 9.54 -0.33
C LEU A 394 -17.08 8.90 -1.30
N GLY A 395 -16.86 7.69 -1.75
CA GLY A 395 -17.78 6.91 -2.56
C GLY A 395 -19.08 6.58 -1.82
N LEU A 396 -19.02 6.21 -0.54
CA LEU A 396 -20.20 6.06 0.31
C LEU A 396 -20.94 7.39 0.46
N GLN A 397 -20.20 8.46 0.76
CA GLN A 397 -20.79 9.79 0.92
C GLN A 397 -21.50 10.25 -0.35
N SER A 398 -20.87 10.02 -1.53
CA SER A 398 -21.49 10.33 -2.83
C SER A 398 -22.74 9.49 -3.09
N MET A 399 -22.76 8.22 -2.66
CA MET A 399 -23.91 7.32 -2.78
C MET A 399 -25.09 7.80 -1.92
N VAL A 400 -24.82 8.24 -0.70
CA VAL A 400 -25.83 8.81 0.20
C VAL A 400 -26.39 10.13 -0.35
N ILE A 401 -25.55 11.01 -0.90
CA ILE A 401 -26.00 12.26 -1.52
C ILE A 401 -26.86 11.97 -2.75
N GLU A 402 -26.43 11.07 -3.63
CA GLU A 402 -27.20 10.63 -4.79
C GLU A 402 -28.59 10.12 -4.38
N TYR A 403 -28.62 9.20 -3.41
CA TYR A 403 -29.87 8.61 -2.95
C TYR A 403 -30.80 9.65 -2.32
N ALA A 404 -30.27 10.55 -1.52
CA ALA A 404 -31.03 11.64 -0.92
C ALA A 404 -31.63 12.58 -1.97
N ARG A 405 -30.87 12.93 -3.03
CA ARG A 405 -31.35 13.82 -4.10
C ARG A 405 -32.38 13.14 -5.00
N ASP A 406 -32.05 11.97 -5.50
CA ASP A 406 -32.76 11.38 -6.64
C ASP A 406 -33.86 10.39 -6.22
N VAL A 407 -33.77 9.81 -5.02
CA VAL A 407 -34.78 8.88 -4.49
C VAL A 407 -35.67 9.54 -3.43
N LEU A 408 -35.07 10.30 -2.47
CA LEU A 408 -35.83 10.93 -1.40
C LEU A 408 -36.35 12.35 -1.75
N GLY A 409 -35.93 12.89 -2.90
CA GLY A 409 -36.37 14.21 -3.35
C GLY A 409 -35.78 15.39 -2.54
N ILE A 410 -34.68 15.17 -1.81
CA ILE A 410 -33.96 16.24 -1.13
C ILE A 410 -32.96 16.84 -2.12
N THR A 411 -33.45 17.64 -3.09
CA THR A 411 -32.69 18.06 -4.26
C THR A 411 -31.42 18.87 -3.94
N ASP A 412 -31.36 19.50 -2.77
CA ASP A 412 -30.22 20.27 -2.26
C ASP A 412 -29.37 19.51 -1.23
N ALA A 413 -29.60 18.20 -1.07
CA ALA A 413 -28.77 17.36 -0.21
C ALA A 413 -27.29 17.45 -0.63
N ASN A 414 -26.40 17.70 0.33
CA ASN A 414 -24.98 17.90 0.05
C ASN A 414 -24.10 17.47 1.25
N SER A 415 -22.80 17.61 1.09
CA SER A 415 -21.81 17.52 2.16
C SER A 415 -21.42 18.92 2.64
N SER A 416 -21.29 19.09 3.95
CA SER A 416 -20.71 20.31 4.53
C SER A 416 -19.22 20.50 4.20
N GLU A 417 -18.55 19.50 3.63
CA GLU A 417 -17.21 19.63 3.04
C GLU A 417 -17.24 20.49 1.76
N PHE A 418 -18.30 20.34 0.96
CA PHE A 418 -18.41 20.99 -0.35
C PHE A 418 -19.12 22.33 -0.28
N ASP A 419 -20.08 22.43 0.63
CA ASP A 419 -20.87 23.63 0.90
C ASP A 419 -21.16 23.69 2.41
N PRO A 420 -20.37 24.45 3.17
CA PRO A 420 -20.56 24.60 4.63
C PRO A 420 -21.92 25.18 5.02
N ASP A 421 -22.56 25.92 4.11
CA ASP A 421 -23.84 26.58 4.34
C ASP A 421 -25.03 25.81 3.73
N CYS A 422 -24.83 24.58 3.24
CA CYS A 422 -25.89 23.80 2.60
C CYS A 422 -27.06 23.55 3.59
N ALA A 423 -28.28 23.69 3.06
CA ALA A 423 -29.50 23.57 3.88
C ALA A 423 -29.76 22.14 4.35
N ASN A 424 -29.34 21.13 3.57
CA ASN A 424 -29.51 19.71 3.86
C ASN A 424 -28.16 18.98 3.84
N PRO A 425 -27.31 19.13 4.91
CA PRO A 425 -26.02 18.46 5.01
C PRO A 425 -26.20 16.98 5.40
N VAL A 426 -26.53 16.13 4.42
CA VAL A 426 -26.66 14.67 4.64
C VAL A 426 -25.32 14.02 4.97
N ILE A 427 -24.23 14.68 4.62
CA ILE A 427 -22.87 14.39 5.06
C ILE A 427 -22.36 15.60 5.85
N ALA A 428 -21.85 15.35 7.04
CA ALA A 428 -21.42 16.40 7.97
C ALA A 428 -20.10 16.05 8.65
N THR A 429 -19.45 17.08 9.18
CA THR A 429 -18.24 16.93 9.99
C THR A 429 -18.55 16.20 11.29
N MET A 430 -17.70 15.28 11.71
CA MET A 430 -17.72 14.73 13.06
C MET A 430 -17.62 15.85 14.10
N GLU A 431 -18.33 15.72 15.20
CA GLU A 431 -18.37 16.73 16.28
C GLU A 431 -16.96 17.15 16.73
N GLU A 432 -16.09 16.14 16.93
CA GLU A 432 -14.70 16.30 17.37
C GLU A 432 -13.81 17.03 16.35
N GLN A 433 -14.23 17.14 15.11
CA GLN A 433 -13.46 17.72 14.01
C GLN A 433 -13.87 19.16 13.67
N LYS A 434 -14.97 19.67 14.26
CA LYS A 434 -15.54 21.00 13.89
C LYS A 434 -14.55 22.16 14.02
N ASP A 435 -13.80 22.21 15.12
CA ASP A 435 -12.84 23.31 15.35
C ASP A 435 -11.65 23.27 14.40
N ILE A 436 -11.24 22.08 13.98
CA ILE A 436 -10.11 21.86 13.07
C ILE A 436 -10.49 22.23 11.65
N VAL A 437 -11.66 21.81 11.18
CA VAL A 437 -12.20 22.21 9.86
C VAL A 437 -12.38 23.72 9.78
N ALA A 438 -12.68 24.38 10.91
CA ALA A 438 -12.74 25.83 11.03
C ALA A 438 -11.35 26.52 11.05
N GLY A 439 -10.26 25.80 10.85
CA GLY A 439 -8.89 26.34 10.78
C GLY A 439 -8.27 26.71 12.13
N LYS A 440 -8.78 26.15 13.23
CA LYS A 440 -8.32 26.46 14.59
C LYS A 440 -7.32 25.43 15.15
N GLY A 441 -6.78 24.54 14.33
CA GLY A 441 -5.85 23.50 14.78
C GLY A 441 -4.90 23.02 13.70
N ASP A 442 -3.99 22.11 14.09
CA ASP A 442 -3.06 21.45 13.18
C ASP A 442 -3.83 20.43 12.31
N MET A 443 -3.61 20.47 10.99
CA MET A 443 -4.26 19.56 10.03
C MET A 443 -3.72 18.13 10.10
N GLY A 444 -2.56 17.92 10.69
CA GLY A 444 -1.98 16.59 10.90
C GLY A 444 -2.67 15.82 12.03
N HIS A 445 -2.89 14.51 11.85
CA HIS A 445 -3.50 13.59 12.85
C HIS A 445 -4.90 13.97 13.35
N THR A 446 -5.70 14.64 12.52
CA THR A 446 -7.02 15.16 12.90
C THR A 446 -8.19 14.43 12.24
N MET A 447 -7.92 13.36 11.51
CA MET A 447 -8.91 12.50 10.88
C MET A 447 -9.19 11.26 11.76
N ARG A 448 -10.28 10.59 11.48
CA ARG A 448 -10.47 9.20 11.91
C ARG A 448 -9.51 8.35 11.08
N LEU A 449 -8.43 7.86 11.72
CA LEU A 449 -7.30 7.19 11.09
C LEU A 449 -7.07 5.81 11.71
N GLY A 450 -6.81 4.80 10.87
CA GLY A 450 -6.52 3.44 11.32
C GLY A 450 -7.74 2.56 11.44
N SER A 451 -7.59 1.45 12.15
CA SER A 451 -8.59 0.39 12.24
C SER A 451 -9.67 0.69 13.27
N TYR A 452 -10.92 0.61 12.86
CA TYR A 452 -12.09 0.77 13.73
C TYR A 452 -13.08 -0.39 13.54
N PRO A 453 -13.76 -0.81 14.62
CA PRO A 453 -14.75 -1.87 14.56
C PRO A 453 -16.07 -1.37 13.97
N ALA A 454 -16.79 -2.29 13.32
CA ALA A 454 -18.15 -2.09 12.85
C ALA A 454 -19.01 -3.33 13.14
N GLU A 455 -20.26 -3.08 13.49
CA GLU A 455 -21.32 -4.07 13.66
C GLU A 455 -22.16 -4.11 12.39
N LEU A 456 -22.27 -5.28 11.76
CA LEU A 456 -23.00 -5.48 10.51
C LEU A 456 -24.41 -6.00 10.80
N GLU A 457 -25.39 -5.57 10.01
CA GLU A 457 -26.77 -6.02 10.09
C GLU A 457 -26.87 -7.46 9.54
N GLU A 458 -27.43 -8.37 10.34
CA GLU A 458 -27.60 -9.78 9.96
C GLU A 458 -28.52 -9.89 8.73
N GLY A 459 -28.09 -10.67 7.74
CA GLY A 459 -28.80 -10.86 6.47
C GLY A 459 -28.53 -9.76 5.44
N SER A 460 -27.70 -8.77 5.75
CA SER A 460 -27.22 -7.81 4.75
C SER A 460 -26.23 -8.45 3.76
N ILE A 461 -26.10 -7.85 2.56
CA ILE A 461 -25.09 -8.27 1.57
C ILE A 461 -23.69 -8.23 2.17
N VAL A 462 -23.40 -7.16 2.93
CA VAL A 462 -22.11 -6.97 3.56
C VAL A 462 -21.84 -8.09 4.58
N ALA A 463 -22.77 -8.40 5.47
CA ALA A 463 -22.61 -9.47 6.47
C ALA A 463 -22.42 -10.85 5.80
N GLU A 464 -23.15 -11.12 4.71
CA GLU A 464 -22.98 -12.35 3.94
C GLU A 464 -21.57 -12.46 3.34
N LEU A 465 -21.06 -11.39 2.76
CA LEU A 465 -19.74 -11.36 2.14
C LEU A 465 -18.61 -11.55 3.15
N TYR A 466 -18.69 -10.91 4.32
CA TYR A 466 -17.69 -11.08 5.37
C TYR A 466 -17.83 -12.41 6.14
N GLY A 467 -19.01 -13.02 6.10
CA GLY A 467 -19.30 -14.24 6.87
C GLY A 467 -19.36 -14.03 8.39
N THR A 468 -19.50 -12.79 8.83
CA THR A 468 -19.56 -12.37 10.25
C THR A 468 -20.30 -11.05 10.36
N THR A 469 -20.81 -10.76 11.57
CA THR A 469 -21.44 -9.47 11.90
C THR A 469 -20.50 -8.49 12.62
N HIS A 470 -19.26 -8.89 12.92
CA HIS A 470 -18.26 -8.04 13.57
C HIS A 470 -17.02 -7.93 12.69
N VAL A 471 -16.69 -6.73 12.27
CA VAL A 471 -15.55 -6.48 11.39
C VAL A 471 -14.72 -5.30 11.88
N THR A 472 -13.51 -5.18 11.40
CA THR A 472 -12.66 -4.00 11.59
C THR A 472 -12.12 -3.56 10.26
N GLU A 473 -12.21 -2.27 9.95
CA GLU A 473 -11.69 -1.69 8.72
C GLU A 473 -10.87 -0.44 8.99
N ARG A 474 -9.99 -0.09 8.05
CA ARG A 474 -9.14 1.12 8.15
C ARG A 474 -9.88 2.33 7.61
N HIS A 475 -9.75 3.45 8.30
CA HIS A 475 -10.41 4.72 8.00
C HIS A 475 -9.39 5.83 7.72
N ARG A 476 -9.81 6.80 6.90
CA ARG A 476 -9.11 8.05 6.63
C ARG A 476 -10.09 9.13 6.18
N HIS A 477 -10.82 9.73 7.12
CA HIS A 477 -11.82 10.76 6.79
C HIS A 477 -12.17 11.67 7.98
N ARG A 478 -12.82 12.82 7.69
CA ARG A 478 -13.34 13.80 8.66
C ARG A 478 -14.85 13.94 8.62
N TYR A 479 -15.46 13.56 7.50
CA TYR A 479 -16.90 13.72 7.25
C TYR A 479 -17.58 12.35 7.25
N GLU A 480 -18.82 12.33 7.71
CA GLU A 480 -19.63 11.11 7.85
C GLU A 480 -21.08 11.36 7.52
N VAL A 481 -21.86 10.29 7.37
CA VAL A 481 -23.32 10.39 7.24
C VAL A 481 -23.90 11.07 8.46
N ASN A 482 -24.63 12.14 8.25
CA ASN A 482 -25.27 12.91 9.32
C ASN A 482 -26.36 12.10 9.99
N VAL A 483 -26.21 11.88 11.32
CA VAL A 483 -27.15 11.10 12.13
C VAL A 483 -28.60 11.57 11.98
N ALA A 484 -28.83 12.87 11.82
CA ALA A 484 -30.17 13.45 11.65
C ALA A 484 -30.93 12.93 10.41
N TYR A 485 -30.25 12.37 9.43
CA TYR A 485 -30.85 11.86 8.20
C TYR A 485 -30.96 10.33 8.17
N LYS A 486 -30.40 9.59 9.15
CA LYS A 486 -30.35 8.11 9.14
C LYS A 486 -31.74 7.47 9.00
N ASP A 487 -32.70 7.93 9.78
CA ASP A 487 -34.07 7.37 9.76
C ASP A 487 -34.74 7.65 8.41
N ARG A 488 -34.60 8.85 7.88
CA ARG A 488 -35.15 9.21 6.56
C ARG A 488 -34.54 8.41 5.42
N LEU A 489 -33.23 8.11 5.50
CA LEU A 489 -32.56 7.24 4.54
C LEU A 489 -33.09 5.80 4.59
N ARG A 490 -33.29 5.28 5.81
CA ARG A 490 -33.86 3.93 6.04
C ARG A 490 -35.30 3.82 5.56
N GLU A 491 -36.14 4.79 5.92
CA GLU A 491 -37.54 4.85 5.49
C GLU A 491 -37.66 4.93 3.96
N GLY A 492 -36.68 5.54 3.30
CA GLY A 492 -36.58 5.60 1.85
C GLY A 492 -36.06 4.34 1.18
N GLY A 493 -35.62 3.33 1.95
CA GLY A 493 -35.17 2.04 1.44
C GLY A 493 -33.67 1.84 1.32
N LEU A 494 -32.84 2.82 1.74
CA LEU A 494 -31.40 2.61 1.87
C LEU A 494 -31.11 1.83 3.17
N VAL A 495 -30.52 0.67 3.05
CA VAL A 495 -30.13 -0.15 4.21
C VAL A 495 -28.81 0.40 4.78
N ILE A 496 -28.81 0.73 6.07
CA ILE A 496 -27.59 1.00 6.83
C ILE A 496 -27.11 -0.35 7.34
N SER A 497 -26.31 -1.04 6.55
CA SER A 497 -25.90 -2.43 6.77
C SER A 497 -24.72 -2.58 7.73
N GLY A 498 -24.13 -1.49 8.20
CA GLY A 498 -23.10 -1.51 9.23
C GLY A 498 -22.99 -0.18 9.95
N GLN A 499 -22.69 -0.24 11.24
CA GLN A 499 -22.56 0.92 12.12
C GLN A 499 -21.38 0.73 13.09
N SER A 500 -20.91 1.84 13.69
CA SER A 500 -20.01 1.76 14.85
C SER A 500 -20.70 1.02 16.01
N PRO A 501 -19.95 0.42 16.95
CA PRO A 501 -20.55 -0.37 18.06
C PRO A 501 -21.54 0.40 18.95
N ASP A 502 -21.42 1.73 19.02
CA ASP A 502 -22.37 2.62 19.71
C ASP A 502 -23.63 2.93 18.86
N GLY A 503 -23.63 2.51 17.59
CA GLY A 503 -24.71 2.76 16.64
C GLY A 503 -24.78 4.20 16.10
N GLU A 504 -23.82 5.07 16.41
CA GLU A 504 -23.84 6.48 16.00
C GLU A 504 -23.38 6.67 14.57
N LEU A 505 -22.27 6.05 14.18
CA LEU A 505 -21.65 6.26 12.87
C LEU A 505 -22.13 5.21 11.86
N THR A 506 -22.35 5.66 10.62
CA THR A 506 -22.71 4.79 9.50
C THR A 506 -21.44 4.30 8.80
N GLU A 507 -21.19 3.00 8.88
CA GLU A 507 -19.99 2.38 8.32
C GLU A 507 -20.22 1.75 6.95
N PHE A 508 -21.44 1.20 6.74
CA PHE A 508 -21.83 0.56 5.48
C PHE A 508 -23.26 0.92 5.10
N VAL A 509 -23.48 1.08 3.80
CA VAL A 509 -24.83 1.22 3.22
C VAL A 509 -24.97 0.31 2.01
N GLU A 510 -26.19 -0.16 1.74
CA GLU A 510 -26.48 -1.00 0.59
C GLU A 510 -27.93 -0.87 0.13
N LEU A 511 -28.23 -1.31 -1.08
CA LEU A 511 -29.59 -1.60 -1.52
C LEU A 511 -29.87 -3.08 -1.43
N PRO A 512 -31.11 -3.48 -1.03
CA PRO A 512 -31.50 -4.89 -1.01
C PRO A 512 -31.30 -5.56 -2.39
N ARG A 513 -30.96 -6.85 -2.42
CA ARG A 513 -30.72 -7.59 -3.68
C ARG A 513 -31.92 -7.57 -4.64
N GLU A 514 -33.12 -7.49 -4.11
CA GLU A 514 -34.36 -7.39 -4.88
C GLU A 514 -34.46 -6.05 -5.62
N VAL A 515 -33.81 -5.00 -5.08
CA VAL A 515 -33.78 -3.65 -5.67
C VAL A 515 -32.58 -3.51 -6.60
N HIS A 516 -31.41 -4.00 -6.19
CA HIS A 516 -30.19 -3.89 -6.98
C HIS A 516 -29.25 -5.08 -6.72
N PRO A 517 -28.67 -5.74 -7.74
CA PRO A 517 -27.85 -6.92 -7.55
C PRO A 517 -26.62 -6.70 -6.66
N PHE A 518 -25.97 -5.54 -6.75
CA PHE A 518 -24.84 -5.14 -5.92
C PHE A 518 -24.68 -3.61 -5.92
N TYR A 519 -25.20 -2.93 -4.92
CA TYR A 519 -25.05 -1.49 -4.70
C TYR A 519 -24.65 -1.27 -3.25
N VAL A 520 -23.35 -1.30 -2.99
CA VAL A 520 -22.75 -1.40 -1.65
C VAL A 520 -21.72 -0.30 -1.47
N ALA A 521 -21.65 0.30 -0.30
CA ALA A 521 -20.58 1.23 0.03
C ALA A 521 -20.16 1.15 1.49
N THR A 522 -18.91 1.52 1.74
CA THR A 522 -18.31 1.61 3.07
C THR A 522 -17.64 2.98 3.28
N GLN A 523 -17.73 3.50 4.52
CA GLN A 523 -16.98 4.70 4.93
C GLN A 523 -15.48 4.43 5.07
N ALA A 524 -15.10 3.18 5.21
CA ALA A 524 -13.74 2.71 5.35
C ALA A 524 -12.99 2.61 4.00
N HIS A 525 -11.74 2.18 4.11
CA HIS A 525 -10.82 1.87 3.02
C HIS A 525 -10.43 0.37 3.03
N PRO A 526 -11.34 -0.54 2.62
CA PRO A 526 -11.09 -1.98 2.65
C PRO A 526 -9.98 -2.42 1.70
N GLU A 527 -9.64 -1.57 0.70
CA GLU A 527 -8.52 -1.79 -0.21
C GLU A 527 -7.19 -1.97 0.53
N PHE A 528 -7.00 -1.33 1.68
CA PHE A 528 -5.78 -1.47 2.48
C PHE A 528 -5.64 -2.82 3.18
N LYS A 529 -6.75 -3.56 3.34
CA LYS A 529 -6.74 -4.90 3.96
C LYS A 529 -6.79 -6.03 2.93
N SER A 530 -6.97 -5.72 1.65
CA SER A 530 -6.96 -6.73 0.59
C SER A 530 -5.54 -7.28 0.36
N ARG A 531 -5.45 -8.59 0.14
CA ARG A 531 -4.21 -9.31 -0.17
C ARG A 531 -4.42 -10.12 -1.44
N PRO A 532 -3.38 -10.35 -2.26
CA PRO A 532 -3.53 -11.17 -3.48
C PRO A 532 -3.97 -12.60 -3.16
N THR A 533 -3.48 -13.17 -2.05
CA THR A 533 -3.83 -14.52 -1.59
C THR A 533 -5.08 -14.55 -0.70
N LYS A 534 -5.48 -13.40 -0.12
CA LYS A 534 -6.68 -13.21 0.71
C LYS A 534 -7.46 -11.98 0.26
N PRO A 535 -8.14 -12.06 -0.90
CA PRO A 535 -8.90 -10.95 -1.45
C PRO A 535 -9.97 -10.45 -0.49
N HIS A 536 -10.09 -9.13 -0.38
CA HIS A 536 -11.09 -8.54 0.50
C HIS A 536 -12.52 -8.87 0.01
N PRO A 537 -13.46 -9.25 0.90
CA PRO A 537 -14.79 -9.75 0.53
C PRO A 537 -15.61 -8.79 -0.34
N LEU A 538 -15.55 -7.48 -0.09
CA LEU A 538 -16.29 -6.49 -0.87
C LEU A 538 -15.82 -6.43 -2.34
N PHE A 539 -14.51 -6.53 -2.58
CA PHE A 539 -13.96 -6.53 -3.93
C PHE A 539 -14.23 -7.87 -4.64
N ALA A 540 -14.14 -8.98 -3.92
CA ALA A 540 -14.51 -10.29 -4.46
C ALA A 540 -16.01 -10.34 -4.83
N GLY A 541 -16.88 -9.78 -3.99
CA GLY A 541 -18.31 -9.65 -4.22
C GLY A 541 -18.66 -8.76 -5.42
N LEU A 542 -17.97 -7.62 -5.55
CA LEU A 542 -18.13 -6.72 -6.70
C LEU A 542 -17.78 -7.44 -8.02
N VAL A 543 -16.61 -8.12 -8.08
CA VAL A 543 -16.18 -8.81 -9.30
C VAL A 543 -17.13 -9.96 -9.63
N LYS A 544 -17.62 -10.69 -8.62
CA LYS A 544 -18.65 -11.72 -8.83
C LYS A 544 -19.93 -11.12 -9.43
N ALA A 545 -20.43 -10.03 -8.87
CA ALA A 545 -21.62 -9.35 -9.39
C ALA A 545 -21.40 -8.79 -10.81
N ALA A 546 -20.20 -8.27 -11.10
CA ALA A 546 -19.85 -7.81 -12.44
C ALA A 546 -19.83 -8.93 -13.48
N LEU A 547 -19.33 -10.12 -13.11
CA LEU A 547 -19.39 -11.31 -13.97
C LEU A 547 -20.83 -11.75 -14.22
N ASP A 548 -21.67 -11.76 -13.19
CA ASP A 548 -23.10 -12.11 -13.32
C ASP A 548 -23.84 -11.09 -14.20
N HIS A 549 -23.54 -9.80 -14.06
CA HIS A 549 -24.08 -8.72 -14.90
C HIS A 549 -23.66 -8.87 -16.37
N GLN A 550 -22.39 -9.19 -16.63
CA GLN A 550 -21.88 -9.44 -17.99
C GLN A 550 -22.59 -10.62 -18.67
N GLN A 551 -22.84 -11.70 -17.92
CA GLN A 551 -23.53 -12.89 -18.44
C GLN A 551 -25.02 -12.65 -18.72
N ALA A 552 -25.64 -11.67 -18.05
CA ALA A 552 -27.05 -11.32 -18.23
C ALA A 552 -27.29 -10.37 -19.41
N ARG A 553 -26.25 -9.74 -19.95
CA ARG A 553 -26.28 -8.93 -21.20
C ARG A 553 -26.31 -9.80 -22.42
#